data_0ac1c22e9b55c297ddbe61c4fbc15d15
#
_entry.id   0ac1c22e9b55c297ddbe61c4fbc15d15
#
_cell.length_a   1.000
_cell.length_b   1.000
_cell.length_c   1.000
_cell.angle_alpha   90.00
_cell.angle_beta   90.00
_cell.angle_gamma   90.00
#
_symmetry.space_group_name_H-M   'P 1'
#
loop_
_entity.id
_entity.type
_entity.pdbx_description
1 polymer ?
#
loop_
_entity_poly.entity_id
_entity_poly.type
_entity_poly.pdbx_seq_one_letter_code
_entity_poly.pdbx_strand_id
1 'polypeptide(L)'
;PDNLKNINFYYLDNIEDIFVANPDYLSNLKKRGITRDSILGNSTLMLLDKHNMTRQYIDDYLQDNHISVAESIDISNMDLLIDFAKIGVGVACVIKSFVTKELQEGSLVEIPLGIPIHKREIGFAYKENLKPSKSLQTFIDFYRTYRPEETL
;
A
#
# COMPACT_ATOMS: atom_id res chain seq x y z
N PRO A 1 11.83 27.06 2.39
CA PRO A 1 10.45 26.71 2.68
C PRO A 1 9.41 27.72 2.22
N ASP A 2 9.82 28.89 1.71
CA ASP A 2 8.85 29.85 1.17
C ASP A 2 8.26 29.47 -0.20
N ASN A 3 8.70 28.37 -0.79
CA ASN A 3 8.24 27.92 -2.10
C ASN A 3 6.90 27.12 -2.07
N LEU A 4 6.34 26.87 -0.89
CA LEU A 4 5.08 26.12 -0.76
C LEU A 4 3.82 26.99 -0.85
N LYS A 5 3.97 28.32 -0.77
CA LYS A 5 2.82 29.24 -0.74
C LYS A 5 2.05 29.38 -2.06
N ASN A 6 2.60 28.88 -3.18
CA ASN A 6 2.01 29.02 -4.51
C ASN A 6 1.78 27.67 -5.19
N ILE A 7 1.55 26.59 -4.41
CA ILE A 7 1.29 25.26 -4.93
C ILE A 7 -0.16 24.90 -4.65
N ASN A 8 -0.93 24.62 -5.70
CA ASN A 8 -2.24 24.04 -5.62
C ASN A 8 -2.14 22.52 -5.69
N PHE A 9 -2.87 21.83 -4.84
CA PHE A 9 -2.98 20.37 -4.85
C PHE A 9 -4.31 19.95 -5.46
N TYR A 10 -4.26 19.13 -6.50
CA TYR A 10 -5.44 18.51 -7.07
C TYR A 10 -5.59 17.09 -6.52
N TYR A 11 -6.58 16.90 -5.65
CA TYR A 11 -6.88 15.62 -5.06
C TYR A 11 -7.47 14.65 -6.08
N LEU A 12 -6.90 13.43 -6.18
CA LEU A 12 -7.40 12.36 -7.04
C LEU A 12 -8.11 11.28 -6.25
N ASP A 13 -7.45 10.72 -5.22
CA ASP A 13 -7.99 9.61 -4.46
C ASP A 13 -7.24 9.38 -3.14
N ASN A 14 -7.85 8.58 -2.26
CA ASN A 14 -7.20 8.02 -1.10
C ASN A 14 -6.60 6.64 -1.43
N ILE A 15 -5.38 6.41 -0.96
CA ILE A 15 -4.74 5.10 -1.01
C ILE A 15 -4.79 4.47 0.37
N GLU A 16 -5.26 3.24 0.44
CA GLU A 16 -5.20 2.41 1.64
C GLU A 16 -4.13 1.33 1.47
N ASP A 17 -3.09 1.41 2.29
CA ASP A 17 -2.05 0.38 2.36
C ASP A 17 -2.46 -0.66 3.39
N ILE A 18 -2.32 -1.93 3.04
CA ILE A 18 -2.63 -3.06 3.92
C ILE A 18 -1.54 -4.11 3.83
N PHE A 19 -1.45 -4.94 4.86
CA PHE A 19 -0.65 -6.15 4.83
C PHE A 19 -1.54 -7.34 4.50
N VAL A 20 -1.09 -8.16 3.58
CA VAL A 20 -1.81 -9.36 3.13
C VAL A 20 -0.90 -10.57 3.10
N ALA A 21 -1.48 -11.74 3.24
CA ALA A 21 -0.77 -13.00 3.08
C ALA A 21 -1.70 -14.09 2.56
N ASN A 22 -1.10 -15.13 1.99
CA ASN A 22 -1.78 -16.36 1.64
C ASN A 22 -2.32 -17.06 2.90
N PRO A 23 -3.54 -17.63 2.89
CA PRO A 23 -4.10 -18.33 4.05
C PRO A 23 -3.22 -19.46 4.61
N ASP A 24 -2.55 -20.21 3.75
CA ASP A 24 -1.67 -21.31 4.18
C ASP A 24 -0.42 -20.78 4.89
N TYR A 25 0.12 -19.66 4.41
CA TYR A 25 1.22 -18.99 5.10
C TYR A 25 0.83 -18.57 6.52
N LEU A 26 -0.34 -17.96 6.68
CA LEU A 26 -0.86 -17.56 8.00
C LEU A 26 -1.15 -18.77 8.89
N SER A 27 -1.69 -19.84 8.32
CA SER A 27 -1.92 -21.10 9.04
C SER A 27 -0.62 -21.70 9.59
N ASN A 28 0.45 -21.67 8.80
CA ASN A 28 1.77 -22.12 9.22
C ASN A 28 2.36 -21.27 10.35
N LEU A 29 2.19 -19.95 10.29
CA LEU A 29 2.60 -19.05 11.39
C LEU A 29 1.84 -19.39 12.68
N LYS A 30 0.54 -19.63 12.59
CA LYS A 30 -0.31 -20.03 13.73
C LYS A 30 0.16 -21.33 14.34
N LYS A 31 0.48 -22.34 13.52
CA LYS A 31 1.01 -23.63 13.99
C LYS A 31 2.36 -23.49 14.72
N ARG A 32 3.13 -22.47 14.39
CA ARG A 32 4.39 -22.14 15.07
C ARG A 32 4.19 -21.33 16.35
N GLY A 33 2.94 -21.09 16.77
CA GLY A 33 2.62 -20.35 17.99
C GLY A 33 2.69 -18.83 17.83
N ILE A 34 2.78 -18.31 16.60
CA ILE A 34 2.83 -16.88 16.34
C ILE A 34 1.42 -16.31 16.47
N THR A 35 1.27 -15.33 17.37
CA THR A 35 0.00 -14.66 17.61
C THR A 35 -0.24 -13.56 16.58
N ARG A 36 -1.51 -13.15 16.44
CA ARG A 36 -1.95 -12.10 15.51
C ARG A 36 -1.12 -10.80 15.62
N ASP A 37 -0.84 -10.37 16.85
CA ASP A 37 -0.13 -9.11 17.10
C ASP A 37 1.38 -9.19 16.80
N SER A 38 1.91 -10.39 16.61
CA SER A 38 3.32 -10.62 16.33
C SER A 38 3.62 -11.09 14.90
N ILE A 39 2.63 -11.10 14.01
CA ILE A 39 2.79 -11.57 12.62
C ILE A 39 3.88 -10.79 11.90
N LEU A 40 3.83 -9.46 11.92
CA LEU A 40 4.78 -8.62 11.18
C LEU A 40 6.22 -8.79 11.67
N GLY A 41 6.40 -9.02 12.97
CA GLY A 41 7.71 -9.22 13.58
C GLY A 41 8.29 -10.63 13.40
N ASN A 42 7.47 -11.61 12.98
CA ASN A 42 7.86 -13.03 12.88
C ASN A 42 7.64 -13.63 11.49
N SER A 43 7.44 -12.80 10.49
CA SER A 43 7.22 -13.21 9.10
C SER A 43 8.29 -12.64 8.18
N THR A 44 8.40 -13.21 6.99
CA THR A 44 9.12 -12.58 5.90
C THR A 44 8.25 -11.47 5.34
N LEU A 45 8.70 -10.22 5.47
CA LEU A 45 7.95 -9.05 5.03
C LEU A 45 8.43 -8.63 3.64
N MET A 46 7.51 -8.59 2.69
CA MET A 46 7.78 -8.17 1.31
C MET A 46 7.29 -6.74 1.12
N LEU A 47 8.18 -5.87 0.67
CA LEU A 47 7.94 -4.44 0.51
C LEU A 47 8.41 -3.98 -0.86
N LEU A 48 7.82 -2.91 -1.38
CA LEU A 48 8.39 -2.22 -2.53
C LEU A 48 9.80 -1.72 -2.21
N ASP A 49 10.65 -1.60 -3.22
CA ASP A 49 12.04 -1.18 -3.02
C ASP A 49 12.14 0.24 -2.43
N LYS A 50 13.33 0.56 -1.89
CA LYS A 50 13.58 1.80 -1.14
C LYS A 50 13.45 3.08 -1.96
N HIS A 51 13.44 3.00 -3.28
CA HIS A 51 13.27 4.15 -4.17
C HIS A 51 11.80 4.54 -4.35
N ASN A 52 10.88 3.69 -3.92
CA ASN A 52 9.46 3.96 -4.00
C ASN A 52 9.00 4.81 -2.81
N MET A 53 8.25 5.89 -3.07
CA MET A 53 7.72 6.76 -2.01
C MET A 53 6.79 6.02 -1.04
N THR A 54 6.07 5.02 -1.52
CA THR A 54 5.24 4.13 -0.67
C THR A 54 6.08 3.41 0.37
N ARG A 55 7.29 2.98 0.03
CA ARG A 55 8.20 2.30 0.95
C ARG A 55 8.57 3.19 2.14
N GLN A 56 8.88 4.45 1.90
CA GLN A 56 9.22 5.38 2.98
C GLN A 56 8.05 5.53 3.97
N TYR A 57 6.84 5.63 3.45
CA TYR A 57 5.64 5.74 4.28
C TYR A 57 5.43 4.51 5.17
N ILE A 58 5.68 3.33 4.65
CA ILE A 58 5.57 2.07 5.41
C ILE A 58 6.71 1.91 6.41
N ASP A 59 7.93 2.27 6.05
CA ASP A 59 9.07 2.26 6.97
C ASP A 59 8.80 3.18 8.18
N ASP A 60 8.26 4.37 7.93
CA ASP A 60 7.86 5.31 8.99
C ASP A 60 6.78 4.72 9.89
N TYR A 61 5.76 4.07 9.31
CA TYR A 61 4.71 3.38 10.08
C TYR A 61 5.30 2.31 10.99
N LEU A 62 6.17 1.46 10.47
CA LEU A 62 6.81 0.39 11.24
C LEU A 62 7.66 0.96 12.38
N GLN A 63 8.42 2.00 12.10
CA GLN A 63 9.27 2.67 13.08
C GLN A 63 8.46 3.37 14.18
N ASP A 64 7.45 4.15 13.79
CA ASP A 64 6.62 4.94 14.73
C ASP A 64 5.83 4.04 15.68
N ASN A 65 5.49 2.83 15.24
CA ASN A 65 4.77 1.84 16.04
C ASN A 65 5.68 0.79 16.69
N HIS A 66 6.98 0.99 16.63
CA HIS A 66 7.99 0.10 17.25
C HIS A 66 7.88 -1.36 16.77
N ILE A 67 7.52 -1.56 15.51
CA ILE A 67 7.41 -2.90 14.92
C ILE A 67 8.79 -3.31 14.40
N SER A 68 9.38 -4.30 15.03
CA SER A 68 10.63 -4.91 14.58
C SER A 68 10.32 -5.92 13.46
N VAL A 69 11.02 -5.83 12.35
CA VAL A 69 10.92 -6.76 11.23
C VAL A 69 12.07 -7.74 11.30
N ALA A 70 11.77 -9.04 11.37
CA ALA A 70 12.79 -10.09 11.43
C ALA A 70 13.53 -10.24 10.09
N GLU A 71 12.78 -10.23 9.01
CA GLU A 71 13.30 -10.40 7.65
C GLU A 71 12.45 -9.57 6.67
N SER A 72 13.10 -8.90 5.74
CA SER A 72 12.40 -8.17 4.68
C SER A 72 13.02 -8.46 3.32
N ILE A 73 12.17 -8.49 2.31
CA ILE A 73 12.54 -8.64 0.90
C ILE A 73 12.02 -7.42 0.13
N ASP A 74 12.91 -6.80 -0.63
CA ASP A 74 12.56 -5.67 -1.49
C ASP A 74 12.12 -6.20 -2.86
N ILE A 75 10.95 -5.76 -3.32
CA ILE A 75 10.34 -6.15 -4.58
C ILE A 75 10.17 -4.93 -5.48
N SER A 76 10.45 -5.06 -6.76
CA SER A 76 10.54 -3.93 -7.69
C SER A 76 9.20 -3.31 -8.09
N ASN A 77 8.10 -4.06 -8.06
CA ASN A 77 6.78 -3.55 -8.44
C ASN A 77 5.64 -4.25 -7.70
N MET A 78 4.47 -3.61 -7.73
CA MET A 78 3.28 -4.08 -7.00
C MET A 78 2.74 -5.40 -7.53
N ASP A 79 2.73 -5.63 -8.84
CA ASP A 79 2.19 -6.85 -9.42
C ASP A 79 2.99 -8.07 -8.98
N LEU A 80 4.31 -7.96 -8.99
CA LEU A 80 5.21 -9.02 -8.52
C LEU A 80 5.05 -9.27 -7.02
N LEU A 81 4.87 -8.21 -6.25
CA LEU A 81 4.62 -8.27 -4.81
C LEU A 81 3.33 -9.07 -4.50
N ILE A 82 2.27 -8.80 -5.23
CA ILE A 82 0.99 -9.51 -5.11
C ILE A 82 1.15 -10.98 -5.52
N ASP A 83 1.83 -11.27 -6.62
CA ASP A 83 2.06 -12.64 -7.08
C ASP A 83 2.83 -13.47 -6.04
N PHE A 84 3.87 -12.91 -5.45
CA PHE A 84 4.63 -13.59 -4.39
C PHE A 84 3.79 -13.82 -3.13
N ALA A 85 2.94 -12.88 -2.77
CA ALA A 85 2.02 -13.07 -1.65
C ALA A 85 1.04 -14.22 -1.92
N LYS A 86 0.51 -14.32 -3.14
CA LYS A 86 -0.42 -15.38 -3.53
C LYS A 86 0.20 -16.77 -3.47
N ILE A 87 1.47 -16.91 -3.80
CA ILE A 87 2.17 -18.20 -3.72
C ILE A 87 2.72 -18.51 -2.32
N GLY A 88 2.56 -17.60 -1.36
CA GLY A 88 2.91 -17.84 0.03
C GLY A 88 4.37 -17.62 0.39
N VAL A 89 5.07 -16.70 -0.28
CA VAL A 89 6.47 -16.35 0.05
C VAL A 89 6.56 -15.62 1.38
N GLY A 90 5.57 -14.80 1.71
CA GLY A 90 5.56 -14.01 2.92
C GLY A 90 4.34 -13.11 3.06
N VAL A 91 4.46 -12.14 3.92
CA VAL A 91 3.48 -11.05 4.12
C VAL A 91 3.86 -9.89 3.22
N ALA A 92 2.92 -9.40 2.43
CA ALA A 92 3.14 -8.28 1.52
C ALA A 92 2.40 -7.03 1.96
N CYS A 93 3.05 -5.88 1.84
CA CYS A 93 2.38 -4.59 1.94
C CYS A 93 1.93 -4.15 0.56
N VAL A 94 0.62 -3.98 0.37
CA VAL A 94 0.01 -3.70 -0.93
C VAL A 94 -1.05 -2.60 -0.81
N ILE A 95 -1.37 -1.99 -1.94
CA ILE A 95 -2.52 -1.09 -2.03
C ILE A 95 -3.80 -1.93 -2.12
N LYS A 96 -4.73 -1.72 -1.20
CA LYS A 96 -5.94 -2.53 -1.05
C LYS A 96 -6.77 -2.65 -2.32
N SER A 97 -6.91 -1.56 -3.08
CA SER A 97 -7.68 -1.55 -4.32
C SER A 97 -7.11 -2.48 -5.41
N PHE A 98 -5.84 -2.86 -5.31
CA PHE A 98 -5.20 -3.76 -6.28
C PHE A 98 -5.42 -5.25 -5.96
N VAL A 99 -5.94 -5.56 -4.79
CA VAL A 99 -6.15 -6.94 -4.33
C VAL A 99 -7.61 -7.23 -3.98
N THR A 100 -8.54 -6.41 -4.43
CA THR A 100 -9.97 -6.56 -4.14
C THR A 100 -10.48 -7.95 -4.52
N LYS A 101 -10.11 -8.44 -5.69
CA LYS A 101 -10.49 -9.76 -6.17
C LYS A 101 -9.94 -10.87 -5.27
N GLU A 102 -8.67 -10.80 -4.96
CA GLU A 102 -7.97 -11.78 -4.11
C GLU A 102 -8.54 -11.82 -2.70
N LEU A 103 -8.91 -10.67 -2.13
CA LEU A 103 -9.57 -10.60 -0.83
C LEU A 103 -10.97 -11.20 -0.86
N GLN A 104 -11.74 -10.96 -1.93
CA GLN A 104 -13.08 -11.53 -2.10
C GLN A 104 -13.04 -13.04 -2.30
N GLU A 105 -12.09 -13.54 -3.09
CA GLU A 105 -11.90 -14.97 -3.34
C GLU A 105 -11.27 -15.73 -2.17
N GLY A 106 -10.62 -15.02 -1.25
CA GLY A 106 -9.90 -15.60 -0.12
C GLY A 106 -8.51 -16.14 -0.47
N SER A 107 -7.98 -15.86 -1.66
CA SER A 107 -6.60 -16.22 -2.02
C SER A 107 -5.56 -15.37 -1.30
N LEU A 108 -5.94 -14.18 -0.86
CA LEU A 108 -5.21 -13.33 0.07
C LEU A 108 -6.12 -12.95 1.24
N VAL A 109 -5.53 -12.82 2.42
CA VAL A 109 -6.21 -12.39 3.64
C VAL A 109 -5.52 -11.13 4.16
N GLU A 110 -6.31 -10.11 4.48
CA GLU A 110 -5.82 -8.91 5.13
C GLU A 110 -5.42 -9.22 6.58
N ILE A 111 -4.25 -8.77 6.97
CA ILE A 111 -3.76 -8.92 8.34
C ILE A 111 -4.26 -7.73 9.14
N PRO A 112 -5.10 -7.97 10.18
CA PRO A 112 -5.57 -6.88 11.01
C PRO A 112 -4.44 -6.30 11.84
N LEU A 113 -4.38 -4.98 11.88
CA LEU A 113 -3.38 -4.24 12.65
C LEU A 113 -4.04 -3.61 13.88
N GLY A 114 -3.35 -3.63 15.02
CA GLY A 114 -3.80 -2.94 16.24
C GLY A 114 -3.86 -1.42 16.02
N ILE A 115 -2.88 -0.87 15.31
CA ILE A 115 -2.85 0.51 14.87
C ILE A 115 -2.92 0.50 13.35
N PRO A 116 -3.99 1.02 12.74
CA PRO A 116 -4.12 1.00 11.28
C PRO A 116 -3.14 1.95 10.61
N ILE A 117 -2.76 1.64 9.37
CA ILE A 117 -2.00 2.55 8.53
C ILE A 117 -2.95 3.65 8.06
N HIS A 118 -2.59 4.92 8.27
CA HIS A 118 -3.40 6.03 7.77
C HIS A 118 -3.48 6.01 6.24
N LYS A 119 -4.68 6.28 5.72
CA LYS A 119 -4.88 6.42 4.28
C LYS A 119 -4.07 7.60 3.76
N ARG A 120 -3.49 7.42 2.57
CA ARG A 120 -2.72 8.44 1.87
C ARG A 120 -3.57 9.10 0.79
N GLU A 121 -3.42 10.40 0.66
CA GLU A 121 -3.99 11.15 -0.45
C GLU A 121 -3.00 11.18 -1.61
N ILE A 122 -3.46 10.85 -2.80
CA ILE A 122 -2.72 11.04 -4.04
C ILE A 122 -3.36 12.15 -4.88
N GLY A 123 -2.53 12.91 -5.56
CA GLY A 123 -2.97 13.99 -6.41
C GLY A 123 -1.82 14.63 -7.15
N PHE A 124 -2.13 15.73 -7.84
CA PHE A 124 -1.16 16.54 -8.53
C PHE A 124 -0.93 17.85 -7.79
N ALA A 125 0.33 18.19 -7.57
CA ALA A 125 0.73 19.52 -7.12
C ALA A 125 1.17 20.34 -8.32
N TYR A 126 0.67 21.56 -8.47
CA TYR A 126 1.08 22.48 -9.53
C TYR A 126 1.16 23.90 -9.01
N LYS A 127 2.00 24.72 -9.66
CA LYS A 127 2.13 26.13 -9.28
C LYS A 127 0.87 26.91 -9.64
N GLU A 128 0.41 27.74 -8.72
CA GLU A 128 -0.82 28.53 -8.83
C GLU A 128 -0.93 29.36 -10.12
N ASN A 129 0.22 29.84 -10.62
CA ASN A 129 0.28 30.70 -11.81
C ASN A 129 0.44 29.95 -13.13
N LEU A 130 0.47 28.62 -13.11
CA LEU A 130 0.55 27.78 -14.30
C LEU A 130 -0.75 27.04 -14.48
N LYS A 131 -1.44 27.32 -15.59
CA LYS A 131 -2.56 26.46 -16.00
C LYS A 131 -2.01 25.06 -16.27
N PRO A 132 -2.70 23.98 -15.83
CA PRO A 132 -2.29 22.64 -16.20
C PRO A 132 -2.11 22.54 -17.70
N SER A 133 -1.07 21.83 -18.16
CA SER A 133 -0.91 21.54 -19.58
C SER A 133 -2.16 20.83 -20.10
N LYS A 134 -2.45 20.96 -21.39
CA LYS A 134 -3.59 20.30 -22.00
C LYS A 134 -3.57 18.78 -21.79
N SER A 135 -2.37 18.19 -21.81
CA SER A 135 -2.18 16.75 -21.54
C SER A 135 -2.49 16.38 -20.09
N LEU A 136 -2.07 17.20 -19.14
CA LEU A 136 -2.37 16.98 -17.72
C LEU A 136 -3.86 17.15 -17.44
N GLN A 137 -4.52 18.16 -18.02
CA GLN A 137 -5.95 18.36 -17.84
C GLN A 137 -6.75 17.19 -18.44
N THR A 138 -6.35 16.68 -19.61
CA THR A 138 -6.96 15.50 -20.23
C THR A 138 -6.80 14.26 -19.34
N PHE A 139 -5.62 14.07 -18.74
CA PHE A 139 -5.40 12.96 -17.81
C PHE A 139 -6.28 13.08 -16.55
N ILE A 140 -6.37 14.26 -15.97
CA ILE A 140 -7.22 14.52 -14.78
C ILE A 140 -8.69 14.23 -15.12
N ASP A 141 -9.17 14.72 -16.26
CA ASP A 141 -10.56 14.50 -16.71
C ASP A 141 -10.83 13.02 -16.98
N PHE A 142 -9.88 12.32 -17.61
CA PHE A 142 -9.96 10.87 -17.82
C PHE A 142 -10.04 10.10 -16.49
N TYR A 143 -9.19 10.43 -15.53
CA TYR A 143 -9.18 9.78 -14.23
C TYR A 143 -10.49 10.00 -13.46
N ARG A 144 -11.08 11.19 -13.55
CA ARG A 144 -12.39 11.49 -12.93
C ARG A 144 -13.52 10.66 -13.50
N THR A 145 -13.50 10.39 -14.81
CA THR A 145 -14.54 9.60 -15.50
C THR A 145 -14.35 8.11 -15.30
N TYR A 146 -13.13 7.66 -15.05
CA TYR A 146 -12.75 6.26 -14.87
C TYR A 146 -12.60 5.87 -13.39
N ARG A 147 -13.46 6.37 -12.51
CA ARG A 147 -13.53 5.82 -11.15
C ARG A 147 -14.04 4.38 -11.26
N PRO A 148 -13.29 3.34 -10.82
CA PRO A 148 -13.92 2.07 -10.59
C PRO A 148 -15.04 2.31 -9.58
N GLU A 149 -16.25 1.91 -9.92
CA GLU A 149 -17.38 1.98 -9.00
C GLU A 149 -16.92 1.32 -7.69
N GLU A 150 -16.94 2.07 -6.59
CA GLU A 150 -16.86 1.49 -5.27
C GLU A 150 -18.08 0.59 -5.15
N THR A 151 -17.92 -0.68 -5.46
CA THR A 151 -18.88 -1.70 -5.12
C THR A 151 -18.89 -1.79 -3.61
N LEU A 152 -19.95 -1.22 -3.05
CA LEU A 152 -20.28 -1.40 -1.64
C LEU A 152 -20.32 -2.87 -1.27
#